data_cd8331b1aac9f643d153958c2197096c
#
_entry.id   cd8331b1aac9f643d153958c2197096c
#
_cell.length_a   1.000
_cell.length_b   1.000
_cell.length_c   1.000
_cell.angle_alpha   90.00
_cell.angle_beta   90.00
_cell.angle_gamma   90.00
#
_symmetry.space_group_name_H-M   'P 1'
#
loop_
_entity.id
_entity.type
_entity.pdbx_description
1 polymer ?
#
loop_
_entity_poly.entity_id
_entity_poly.type
_entity_poly.pdbx_seq_one_letter_code
_entity_poly.pdbx_strand_id
1 'polypeptide(L)'
;NPVLARAGGDGDDGILARRDGGPGGSAGPGGSAGPGTPAVVYRRDGDDNVIVEYGDPVLDLGLRMRAHALQEALTAEAVPGIIDLTPGIRSLQIHTDAARLPARSLLPLLQRLECELPPTDQLRVPSRTVRLPLSWDDPATRLAIERYMHGVRSDAPWTPWNIEFIRRVNGLATPQDVRDIVFAARYLVLGLGDVYLGAPVATPVDPRHRLVTTKYNPARTWTAENSVGIGGAYLCIYGMEGPGGYQFVGRTTQVWNRFRRAGLFAEQPWALRFFDQIEWYPVSAEELLDLRADTEAGRGQVDVADGWFDYGSYTRFLAANAASIETFRARQSAAFAAEKERWRASGEFDRAEREPDAGADGTGEAVRVPVGATGVTAPFIASVWQVDARPGMRVAKGDKLAALEAMKMETIIAAPHDGTVAEVYTAVGTQVAAGQVLLALIPDGPGPVSAR
;
A
#
# COMPACT_ATOMS: atom_id res chain seq x y z
N ASN A 1 -2.02 11.13 36.95
CA ASN A 1 -2.87 10.28 36.11
C ASN A 1 -2.61 8.82 36.49
N PRO A 2 -3.53 8.13 37.23
CA PRO A 2 -3.28 6.78 37.74
C PRO A 2 -3.24 5.66 36.69
N VAL A 3 -3.53 5.97 35.42
CA VAL A 3 -3.61 4.98 34.35
C VAL A 3 -2.23 4.58 33.81
N LEU A 4 -1.22 5.42 33.96
CA LEU A 4 0.14 5.15 33.47
C LEU A 4 1.01 4.31 34.41
N ALA A 5 0.52 3.95 35.60
CA ALA A 5 1.31 3.22 36.61
C ALA A 5 1.16 1.69 36.57
N ARG A 6 0.59 1.10 35.51
CA ARG A 6 0.43 -0.36 35.34
C ARG A 6 1.06 -0.93 34.06
N ALA A 7 2.13 -0.35 33.62
CA ALA A 7 2.99 -0.96 32.61
C ALA A 7 4.15 -1.71 33.32
N GLY A 8 3.89 -2.90 33.79
CA GLY A 8 4.93 -3.71 34.43
C GLY A 8 4.35 -4.95 35.10
N GLY A 9 3.99 -5.94 34.31
CA GLY A 9 3.63 -7.27 34.80
C GLY A 9 3.01 -8.11 33.68
N ASP A 10 3.68 -9.17 33.34
CA ASP A 10 3.31 -10.29 32.50
C ASP A 10 2.18 -10.04 31.46
N GLY A 11 2.58 -9.84 30.20
CA GLY A 11 1.83 -10.29 29.04
C GLY A 11 0.38 -9.86 28.91
N ASP A 12 0.00 -8.58 29.16
CA ASP A 12 -1.29 -8.06 28.65
C ASP A 12 -1.17 -7.92 27.12
N ASP A 13 -1.55 -8.97 26.40
CA ASP A 13 -1.60 -9.00 24.93
C ASP A 13 -2.77 -8.17 24.36
N GLY A 14 -3.43 -7.37 25.20
CA GLY A 14 -4.58 -6.53 24.85
C GLY A 14 -5.85 -7.32 24.52
N ILE A 15 -5.88 -8.63 24.70
CA ILE A 15 -7.05 -9.45 24.41
C ILE A 15 -8.14 -9.24 25.46
N LEU A 16 -9.32 -8.80 25.00
CA LEU A 16 -10.51 -8.62 25.82
C LEU A 16 -11.31 -9.91 25.96
N ALA A 17 -11.41 -10.69 24.88
CA ALA A 17 -12.08 -11.99 24.84
C ALA A 17 -11.66 -12.79 23.61
N ARG A 18 -11.88 -14.11 23.66
CA ARG A 18 -11.73 -15.04 22.54
C ARG A 18 -12.99 -15.92 22.45
N ARG A 19 -13.32 -16.33 21.23
CA ARG A 19 -14.29 -17.39 20.96
C ARG A 19 -13.67 -18.34 19.92
N ASP A 20 -13.59 -19.60 20.26
CA ASP A 20 -13.14 -20.63 19.35
C ASP A 20 -14.10 -20.79 18.18
N GLY A 21 -13.57 -21.19 17.04
CA GLY A 21 -14.37 -21.50 15.85
C GLY A 21 -15.21 -22.75 16.08
N GLY A 22 -16.42 -22.79 15.49
CA GLY A 22 -17.26 -23.96 15.45
C GLY A 22 -16.65 -25.07 14.58
N PRO A 23 -17.18 -26.32 14.63
CA PRO A 23 -16.73 -27.43 13.82
C PRO A 23 -16.74 -27.07 12.32
N GLY A 24 -15.59 -27.13 11.67
CA GLY A 24 -15.38 -26.72 10.27
C GLY A 24 -14.85 -25.30 10.09
N GLY A 25 -14.63 -24.53 11.16
CA GLY A 25 -14.17 -23.15 11.10
C GLY A 25 -12.66 -22.92 11.02
N SER A 26 -11.82 -23.96 10.97
CA SER A 26 -10.38 -23.81 10.77
C SER A 26 -10.04 -23.92 9.27
N ALA A 27 -9.49 -22.87 8.69
CA ALA A 27 -8.87 -22.95 7.40
C ALA A 27 -7.62 -23.84 7.49
N GLY A 28 -7.60 -24.98 6.81
CA GLY A 28 -6.35 -25.68 6.50
C GLY A 28 -5.46 -24.81 5.61
N PRO A 29 -4.16 -25.09 5.47
CA PRO A 29 -3.24 -24.30 4.66
C PRO A 29 -3.75 -24.26 3.21
N GLY A 30 -4.33 -23.12 2.82
CA GLY A 30 -4.89 -22.89 1.48
C GLY A 30 -6.39 -23.10 1.31
N GLY A 31 -7.15 -23.37 2.38
CA GLY A 31 -8.61 -23.55 2.32
C GLY A 31 -9.38 -22.29 2.74
N SER A 32 -10.52 -22.05 2.07
CA SER A 32 -11.58 -21.20 2.61
C SER A 32 -12.08 -21.80 3.93
N ALA A 33 -12.48 -20.95 4.87
CA ALA A 33 -13.17 -21.38 6.07
C ALA A 33 -14.37 -22.28 5.64
N GLY A 34 -14.44 -23.49 6.16
CA GLY A 34 -15.58 -24.37 5.99
C GLY A 34 -16.87 -23.71 6.52
N PRO A 35 -18.05 -24.34 6.39
CA PRO A 35 -19.32 -23.77 6.75
C PRO A 35 -19.49 -23.44 8.24
N GLY A 36 -18.43 -23.56 9.04
CA GLY A 36 -18.42 -23.21 10.47
C GLY A 36 -18.18 -21.73 10.71
N THR A 37 -18.53 -21.30 11.92
CA THR A 37 -18.22 -19.95 12.41
C THR A 37 -16.71 -19.83 12.67
N PRO A 38 -15.99 -18.82 12.16
CA PRO A 38 -14.56 -18.67 12.42
C PRO A 38 -14.30 -18.36 13.90
N ALA A 39 -13.07 -18.63 14.36
CA ALA A 39 -12.59 -18.13 15.62
C ALA A 39 -12.62 -16.60 15.61
N VAL A 40 -12.92 -16.00 16.76
CA VAL A 40 -12.98 -14.53 16.91
C VAL A 40 -12.13 -14.11 18.09
N VAL A 41 -11.31 -13.09 17.88
CA VAL A 41 -10.53 -12.43 18.93
C VAL A 41 -10.93 -10.97 19.03
N TYR A 42 -11.32 -10.53 20.21
CA TYR A 42 -11.58 -9.14 20.53
C TYR A 42 -10.36 -8.58 21.23
N ARG A 43 -9.76 -7.57 20.66
CA ARG A 43 -8.51 -6.99 21.14
C ARG A 43 -8.66 -5.50 21.32
N ARG A 44 -8.12 -4.97 22.42
CA ARG A 44 -7.95 -3.54 22.59
C ARG A 44 -6.78 -3.06 21.71
N ASP A 45 -6.97 -1.97 21.02
CA ASP A 45 -5.99 -1.32 20.15
C ASP A 45 -5.84 0.15 20.57
N GLY A 46 -4.85 0.41 21.39
CA GLY A 46 -4.70 1.70 22.05
C GLY A 46 -5.77 1.96 23.13
N ASP A 47 -6.13 3.24 23.31
CA ASP A 47 -7.03 3.69 24.38
C ASP A 47 -8.50 3.72 23.94
N ASP A 48 -8.78 3.93 22.66
CA ASP A 48 -10.07 4.26 22.09
C ASP A 48 -10.50 3.35 20.92
N ASN A 49 -9.73 2.31 20.62
CA ASN A 49 -10.08 1.37 19.57
C ASN A 49 -10.22 -0.06 20.08
N VAL A 50 -11.11 -0.81 19.43
CA VAL A 50 -11.25 -2.26 19.55
C VAL A 50 -11.11 -2.88 18.17
N ILE A 51 -10.28 -3.91 18.05
CA ILE A 51 -10.20 -4.73 16.86
C ILE A 51 -10.90 -6.06 17.10
N VAL A 52 -11.79 -6.43 16.19
CA VAL A 52 -12.38 -7.76 16.10
C VAL A 52 -11.69 -8.50 14.97
N GLU A 53 -10.96 -9.57 15.27
CA GLU A 53 -10.20 -10.36 14.32
C GLU A 53 -10.84 -11.72 14.11
N TYR A 54 -10.89 -12.17 12.85
CA TYR A 54 -11.48 -13.44 12.45
C TYR A 54 -10.43 -14.41 11.91
N GLY A 55 -10.45 -15.65 12.39
CA GLY A 55 -9.64 -16.75 11.88
C GLY A 55 -8.14 -16.48 11.82
N ASP A 56 -7.43 -17.26 11.00
CA ASP A 56 -6.00 -17.13 10.78
C ASP A 56 -5.63 -15.97 9.84
N PRO A 57 -4.39 -15.46 9.86
CA PRO A 57 -3.93 -14.35 9.00
C PRO A 57 -3.70 -14.81 7.56
N VAL A 58 -4.74 -15.29 6.90
CA VAL A 58 -4.77 -15.76 5.51
C VAL A 58 -5.76 -14.94 4.68
N LEU A 59 -5.54 -14.92 3.36
CA LEU A 59 -6.49 -14.34 2.44
C LEU A 59 -7.69 -15.26 2.25
N ASP A 60 -8.77 -14.99 2.97
CA ASP A 60 -10.04 -15.71 2.90
C ASP A 60 -11.20 -14.71 2.74
N LEU A 61 -11.98 -14.88 1.67
CA LEU A 61 -13.10 -13.98 1.37
C LEU A 61 -14.23 -14.13 2.40
N GLY A 62 -14.37 -15.28 3.03
CA GLY A 62 -15.37 -15.50 4.10
C GLY A 62 -15.07 -14.68 5.34
N LEU A 63 -13.79 -14.57 5.72
CA LEU A 63 -13.40 -13.71 6.86
C LEU A 63 -13.67 -12.23 6.56
N ARG A 64 -13.44 -11.80 5.30
CA ARG A 64 -13.77 -10.43 4.88
C ARG A 64 -15.28 -10.16 4.92
N MET A 65 -16.07 -11.13 4.46
CA MET A 65 -17.53 -11.01 4.52
C MET A 65 -18.06 -11.03 5.95
N ARG A 66 -17.43 -11.81 6.85
CA ARG A 66 -17.77 -11.81 8.27
C ARG A 66 -17.50 -10.45 8.92
N ALA A 67 -16.33 -9.86 8.65
CA ALA A 67 -16.00 -8.50 9.12
C ALA A 67 -17.00 -7.45 8.62
N HIS A 68 -17.45 -7.58 7.36
CA HIS A 68 -18.48 -6.70 6.80
C HIS A 68 -19.85 -6.90 7.45
N ALA A 69 -20.27 -8.15 7.67
CA ALA A 69 -21.55 -8.43 8.31
C ALA A 69 -21.61 -7.84 9.73
N LEU A 70 -20.51 -7.89 10.49
CA LEU A 70 -20.43 -7.21 11.79
C LEU A 70 -20.48 -5.68 11.65
N GLN A 71 -19.80 -5.13 10.66
CA GLN A 71 -19.85 -3.69 10.36
C GLN A 71 -21.27 -3.23 10.08
N GLU A 72 -22.02 -3.93 9.22
CA GLU A 72 -23.41 -3.62 8.90
C GLU A 72 -24.31 -3.73 10.14
N ALA A 73 -24.13 -4.77 10.95
CA ALA A 73 -24.90 -4.94 12.19
C ALA A 73 -24.65 -3.78 13.18
N LEU A 74 -23.39 -3.36 13.37
CA LEU A 74 -23.05 -2.21 14.22
C LEU A 74 -23.58 -0.89 13.66
N THR A 75 -23.56 -0.72 12.34
CA THR A 75 -24.13 0.45 11.67
C THR A 75 -25.64 0.53 11.89
N ALA A 76 -26.34 -0.60 11.80
CA ALA A 76 -27.78 -0.69 12.06
C ALA A 76 -28.15 -0.43 13.53
N GLU A 77 -27.32 -0.85 14.48
CA GLU A 77 -27.51 -0.55 15.93
C GLU A 77 -27.33 0.94 16.24
N ALA A 78 -26.64 1.70 15.40
CA ALA A 78 -26.38 3.14 15.58
C ALA A 78 -25.90 3.51 17.00
N VAL A 79 -24.92 2.77 17.53
CA VAL A 79 -24.47 2.83 18.93
C VAL A 79 -23.84 4.20 19.25
N PRO A 80 -24.40 4.96 20.22
CA PRO A 80 -23.80 6.23 20.61
C PRO A 80 -22.40 6.04 21.20
N GLY A 81 -21.42 6.75 20.66
CA GLY A 81 -20.02 6.67 21.07
C GLY A 81 -19.15 5.85 20.12
N ILE A 82 -19.68 5.16 19.11
CA ILE A 82 -18.90 4.71 17.97
C ILE A 82 -18.65 5.93 17.07
N ILE A 83 -17.37 6.18 16.76
CA ILE A 83 -16.91 7.30 15.91
C ILE A 83 -16.73 6.81 14.48
N ASP A 84 -16.06 5.66 14.29
CA ASP A 84 -15.76 5.10 12.98
C ASP A 84 -15.66 3.58 13.01
N LEU A 85 -15.89 2.96 11.84
CA LEU A 85 -15.80 1.52 11.60
C LEU A 85 -14.92 1.27 10.39
N THR A 86 -13.70 0.76 10.62
CA THR A 86 -12.71 0.53 9.57
C THR A 86 -12.51 -0.97 9.33
N PRO A 87 -13.05 -1.53 8.21
CA PRO A 87 -12.91 -2.95 7.91
C PRO A 87 -11.54 -3.26 7.28
N GLY A 88 -10.89 -4.29 7.81
CA GLY A 88 -9.73 -4.96 7.20
C GLY A 88 -10.14 -6.20 6.41
N ILE A 89 -9.15 -6.98 5.96
CA ILE A 89 -9.39 -8.22 5.18
C ILE A 89 -10.02 -9.33 6.04
N ARG A 90 -9.68 -9.39 7.32
CA ARG A 90 -10.20 -10.36 8.29
C ARG A 90 -10.53 -9.74 9.65
N SER A 91 -10.65 -8.42 9.70
CA SER A 91 -10.87 -7.70 10.95
C SER A 91 -11.79 -6.50 10.77
N LEU A 92 -12.31 -6.02 11.87
CA LEU A 92 -13.03 -4.74 11.97
C LEU A 92 -12.42 -3.94 13.12
N GLN A 93 -11.86 -2.77 12.82
CA GLN A 93 -11.47 -1.79 13.82
C GLN A 93 -12.68 -0.90 14.14
N ILE A 94 -12.93 -0.70 15.39
CA ILE A 94 -14.03 0.10 15.92
C ILE A 94 -13.42 1.22 16.75
N HIS A 95 -13.49 2.45 16.26
CA HIS A 95 -13.04 3.64 16.96
C HIS A 95 -14.18 4.19 17.81
N THR A 96 -13.94 4.42 19.10
CA THR A 96 -14.95 4.86 20.06
C THR A 96 -14.51 6.14 20.77
N ASP A 97 -15.50 6.93 21.20
CA ASP A 97 -15.31 7.93 22.24
C ASP A 97 -15.16 7.19 23.61
N ALA A 98 -13.93 6.99 24.04
CA ALA A 98 -13.63 6.21 25.24
C ALA A 98 -14.28 6.78 26.52
N ALA A 99 -14.65 8.07 26.54
CA ALA A 99 -15.37 8.68 27.66
C ALA A 99 -16.85 8.29 27.70
N ARG A 100 -17.45 8.02 26.53
CA ARG A 100 -18.88 7.66 26.38
C ARG A 100 -19.07 6.16 26.24
N LEU A 101 -18.16 5.48 25.53
CA LEU A 101 -18.24 4.06 25.24
C LEU A 101 -16.86 3.40 25.46
N PRO A 102 -16.49 3.09 26.70
CA PRO A 102 -15.26 2.34 26.98
C PRO A 102 -15.25 0.97 26.30
N ALA A 103 -14.10 0.51 25.83
CA ALA A 103 -13.92 -0.77 25.10
C ALA A 103 -14.58 -1.97 25.81
N ARG A 104 -14.51 -2.02 27.16
CA ARG A 104 -15.15 -3.09 27.95
C ARG A 104 -16.68 -3.06 27.89
N SER A 105 -17.30 -1.89 27.72
CA SER A 105 -18.75 -1.75 27.57
C SER A 105 -19.24 -2.17 26.19
N LEU A 106 -18.39 -2.06 25.17
CA LEU A 106 -18.68 -2.49 23.80
C LEU A 106 -18.66 -4.03 23.66
N LEU A 107 -17.83 -4.73 24.43
CA LEU A 107 -17.60 -6.17 24.29
C LEU A 107 -18.87 -7.03 24.35
N PRO A 108 -19.82 -6.87 25.31
CA PRO A 108 -21.04 -7.66 25.33
C PRO A 108 -21.92 -7.48 24.10
N LEU A 109 -21.96 -6.25 23.55
CA LEU A 109 -22.67 -5.96 22.32
C LEU A 109 -22.04 -6.70 21.13
N LEU A 110 -20.70 -6.63 20.98
CA LEU A 110 -19.99 -7.32 19.91
C LEU A 110 -20.23 -8.84 19.96
N GLN A 111 -20.17 -9.43 21.15
CA GLN A 111 -20.44 -10.86 21.34
C GLN A 111 -21.88 -11.24 21.00
N ARG A 112 -22.85 -10.40 21.38
CA ARG A 112 -24.26 -10.61 21.01
C ARG A 112 -24.45 -10.56 19.51
N LEU A 113 -24.03 -9.49 18.86
CA LEU A 113 -24.14 -9.32 17.41
C LEU A 113 -23.47 -10.46 16.66
N GLU A 114 -22.26 -10.85 17.07
CA GLU A 114 -21.54 -11.94 16.45
C GLU A 114 -22.29 -13.29 16.54
N CYS A 115 -23.08 -13.53 17.57
CA CYS A 115 -23.95 -14.71 17.70
C CYS A 115 -25.19 -14.60 16.82
N GLU A 116 -25.67 -13.41 16.54
CA GLU A 116 -26.87 -13.14 15.72
C GLU A 116 -26.56 -13.13 14.21
N LEU A 117 -25.27 -12.95 13.82
CA LEU A 117 -24.88 -12.97 12.41
C LEU A 117 -25.20 -14.31 11.75
N PRO A 118 -25.68 -14.30 10.49
CA PRO A 118 -25.89 -15.51 9.72
C PRO A 118 -24.61 -16.37 9.60
N PRO A 119 -24.70 -17.68 9.37
CA PRO A 119 -23.57 -18.50 8.96
C PRO A 119 -22.87 -17.92 7.75
N THR A 120 -21.53 -18.04 7.68
CA THR A 120 -20.71 -17.39 6.64
C THR A 120 -21.12 -17.82 5.22
N ASP A 121 -21.51 -19.07 5.03
CA ASP A 121 -21.96 -19.62 3.74
C ASP A 121 -23.32 -19.08 3.27
N GLN A 122 -24.07 -18.39 4.13
CA GLN A 122 -25.31 -17.70 3.78
C GLN A 122 -25.12 -16.21 3.49
N LEU A 123 -23.90 -15.69 3.68
CA LEU A 123 -23.62 -14.28 3.46
C LEU A 123 -23.66 -13.94 1.96
N ARG A 124 -24.31 -12.83 1.66
CA ARG A 124 -24.46 -12.27 0.32
C ARG A 124 -24.37 -10.76 0.39
N VAL A 125 -23.61 -10.16 -0.51
CA VAL A 125 -23.42 -8.71 -0.55
C VAL A 125 -23.73 -8.14 -1.93
N PRO A 126 -24.25 -6.91 -2.04
CA PRO A 126 -24.31 -6.20 -3.32
C PRO A 126 -22.91 -6.11 -3.95
N SER A 127 -22.83 -6.38 -5.24
CA SER A 127 -21.57 -6.47 -5.96
C SER A 127 -21.80 -6.01 -7.40
N ARG A 128 -21.23 -4.89 -7.79
CA ARG A 128 -21.28 -4.43 -9.18
C ARG A 128 -20.13 -5.07 -9.96
N THR A 129 -20.37 -5.39 -11.22
CA THR A 129 -19.29 -5.65 -12.18
C THR A 129 -18.94 -4.33 -12.85
N VAL A 130 -17.69 -3.87 -12.71
CA VAL A 130 -17.18 -2.62 -13.25
C VAL A 130 -16.13 -2.96 -14.30
N ARG A 131 -16.41 -2.67 -15.57
CA ARG A 131 -15.49 -2.94 -16.68
C ARG A 131 -14.61 -1.73 -16.95
N LEU A 132 -13.31 -1.89 -16.76
CA LEU A 132 -12.32 -0.83 -16.91
C LEU A 132 -11.34 -1.14 -18.05
N PRO A 133 -10.88 -0.13 -18.80
CA PRO A 133 -9.83 -0.31 -19.79
C PRO A 133 -8.49 -0.59 -19.09
N LEU A 134 -7.65 -1.41 -19.72
CA LEU A 134 -6.28 -1.66 -19.28
C LEU A 134 -5.32 -1.58 -20.47
N SER A 135 -4.47 -0.56 -20.49
CA SER A 135 -3.30 -0.50 -21.35
C SER A 135 -2.22 -1.41 -20.74
N TRP A 136 -2.04 -2.58 -21.36
CA TRP A 136 -1.10 -3.58 -20.90
C TRP A 136 0.34 -3.11 -21.08
N ASP A 137 1.16 -3.25 -20.02
CA ASP A 137 2.58 -2.90 -20.07
C ASP A 137 2.82 -1.46 -20.58
N ASP A 138 2.02 -0.55 -20.08
CA ASP A 138 1.89 0.84 -20.51
C ASP A 138 3.22 1.61 -20.48
N PRO A 139 3.49 2.49 -21.46
CA PRO A 139 4.71 3.29 -21.50
C PRO A 139 4.98 4.10 -20.22
N ALA A 140 3.94 4.60 -19.53
CA ALA A 140 4.12 5.34 -18.28
C ALA A 140 4.59 4.44 -17.13
N THR A 141 4.17 3.18 -17.10
CA THR A 141 4.67 2.20 -16.13
C THR A 141 6.08 1.76 -16.45
N ARG A 142 6.43 1.62 -17.73
CA ARG A 142 7.81 1.37 -18.18
C ARG A 142 8.75 2.50 -17.78
N LEU A 143 8.35 3.74 -18.00
CA LEU A 143 9.10 4.92 -17.58
C LEU A 143 9.34 4.94 -16.07
N ALA A 144 8.37 4.51 -15.27
CA ALA A 144 8.53 4.43 -13.81
C ALA A 144 9.57 3.37 -13.41
N ILE A 145 9.63 2.25 -14.11
CA ILE A 145 10.67 1.22 -13.88
C ILE A 145 12.05 1.76 -14.28
N GLU A 146 12.17 2.43 -15.43
CA GLU A 146 13.41 3.03 -15.89
C GLU A 146 13.94 4.09 -14.91
N ARG A 147 13.08 4.99 -14.44
CA ARG A 147 13.44 5.98 -13.41
C ARG A 147 13.92 5.32 -12.12
N TYR A 148 13.26 4.23 -11.70
CA TYR A 148 13.69 3.46 -10.54
C TYR A 148 15.08 2.87 -10.72
N MET A 149 15.35 2.26 -11.89
CA MET A 149 16.64 1.67 -12.19
C MET A 149 17.78 2.71 -12.21
N HIS A 150 17.50 3.92 -12.71
CA HIS A 150 18.50 4.98 -12.78
C HIS A 150 18.70 5.71 -11.44
N GLY A 151 17.65 5.91 -10.67
CA GLY A 151 17.71 6.79 -9.48
C GLY A 151 17.67 6.07 -8.14
N VAL A 152 17.29 4.79 -8.09
CA VAL A 152 17.13 4.05 -6.84
C VAL A 152 17.94 2.77 -6.84
N ARG A 153 17.67 1.87 -7.81
CA ARG A 153 18.32 0.56 -7.85
C ARG A 153 18.24 -0.09 -9.21
N SER A 154 19.38 -0.31 -9.84
CA SER A 154 19.49 -0.88 -11.20
C SER A 154 19.40 -2.41 -11.24
N ASP A 155 19.80 -3.09 -10.15
CA ASP A 155 20.00 -4.55 -10.07
C ASP A 155 18.88 -5.28 -9.30
N ALA A 156 17.72 -4.64 -9.11
CA ALA A 156 16.63 -5.25 -8.37
C ALA A 156 16.07 -6.51 -9.07
N PRO A 157 15.67 -7.56 -8.32
CA PRO A 157 15.18 -8.81 -8.91
C PRO A 157 13.95 -8.68 -9.82
N TRP A 158 13.21 -7.60 -9.69
CA TRP A 158 12.00 -7.27 -10.45
C TRP A 158 12.23 -6.36 -11.66
N THR A 159 13.48 -5.94 -11.88
CA THR A 159 13.87 -5.14 -13.04
C THR A 159 14.52 -6.00 -14.13
N PRO A 160 14.58 -5.57 -15.38
CA PRO A 160 14.00 -4.34 -15.95
C PRO A 160 12.52 -4.46 -16.34
N TRP A 161 11.86 -5.58 -16.12
CA TRP A 161 10.49 -5.83 -16.58
C TRP A 161 9.65 -6.58 -15.56
N ASN A 162 8.68 -5.87 -14.96
CA ASN A 162 7.85 -6.43 -13.89
C ASN A 162 7.04 -7.66 -14.33
N ILE A 163 6.56 -7.69 -15.58
CA ILE A 163 5.78 -8.81 -16.08
C ILE A 163 6.60 -10.10 -16.13
N GLU A 164 7.88 -10.01 -16.53
CA GLU A 164 8.79 -11.15 -16.48
C GLU A 164 9.05 -11.61 -15.04
N PHE A 165 9.17 -10.67 -14.10
CA PHE A 165 9.28 -11.01 -12.69
C PHE A 165 8.00 -11.72 -12.19
N ILE A 166 6.81 -11.20 -12.50
CA ILE A 166 5.52 -11.82 -12.16
C ILE A 166 5.45 -13.23 -12.75
N ARG A 167 5.80 -13.40 -14.03
CA ARG A 167 5.85 -14.71 -14.69
C ARG A 167 6.71 -15.71 -13.90
N ARG A 168 7.94 -15.30 -13.58
CA ARG A 168 8.94 -16.15 -12.94
C ARG A 168 8.55 -16.58 -11.53
N VAL A 169 8.07 -15.66 -10.70
CA VAL A 169 7.70 -15.96 -9.30
C VAL A 169 6.41 -16.78 -9.19
N ASN A 170 5.59 -16.83 -10.25
CA ASN A 170 4.36 -17.63 -10.30
C ASN A 170 4.52 -18.94 -11.09
N GLY A 171 5.71 -19.24 -11.61
CA GLY A 171 5.99 -20.46 -12.36
C GLY A 171 5.22 -20.57 -13.68
N LEU A 172 4.95 -19.43 -14.33
CA LEU A 172 4.28 -19.39 -15.62
C LEU A 172 5.28 -19.60 -16.76
N ALA A 173 4.83 -20.15 -17.88
CA ALA A 173 5.68 -20.49 -18.99
C ALA A 173 6.12 -19.22 -19.77
N THR A 174 5.19 -18.31 -20.02
CA THR A 174 5.42 -17.13 -20.87
C THR A 174 4.86 -15.85 -20.23
N PRO A 175 5.36 -14.65 -20.60
CA PRO A 175 4.73 -13.39 -20.23
C PRO A 175 3.28 -13.25 -20.72
N GLN A 176 2.93 -13.94 -21.82
CA GLN A 176 1.56 -13.98 -22.33
C GLN A 176 0.60 -14.66 -21.32
N ASP A 177 1.06 -15.69 -20.60
CA ASP A 177 0.24 -16.34 -19.56
C ASP A 177 -0.11 -15.35 -18.44
N VAL A 178 0.80 -14.42 -18.09
CA VAL A 178 0.51 -13.36 -17.12
C VAL A 178 -0.64 -12.48 -17.62
N ARG A 179 -0.55 -12.06 -18.90
CA ARG A 179 -1.56 -11.21 -19.53
C ARG A 179 -2.91 -11.93 -19.58
N ASP A 180 -2.92 -13.17 -20.02
CA ASP A 180 -4.16 -13.95 -20.15
C ASP A 180 -4.85 -14.15 -18.80
N ILE A 181 -4.09 -14.42 -17.73
CA ILE A 181 -4.60 -14.52 -16.37
C ILE A 181 -5.18 -13.17 -15.90
N VAL A 182 -4.45 -12.06 -16.13
CA VAL A 182 -4.90 -10.73 -15.68
C VAL A 182 -6.20 -10.33 -16.36
N PHE A 183 -6.35 -10.56 -17.67
CA PHE A 183 -7.56 -10.19 -18.39
C PHE A 183 -8.73 -11.18 -18.19
N ALA A 184 -8.45 -12.45 -17.86
CA ALA A 184 -9.50 -13.43 -17.53
C ALA A 184 -10.00 -13.28 -16.08
N ALA A 185 -9.24 -12.62 -15.23
CA ALA A 185 -9.55 -12.50 -13.81
C ALA A 185 -10.68 -11.51 -13.55
N ARG A 186 -11.52 -11.88 -12.59
CA ARG A 186 -12.52 -11.00 -11.98
C ARG A 186 -12.02 -10.63 -10.59
N TYR A 187 -11.71 -9.35 -10.36
CA TYR A 187 -11.08 -8.87 -9.12
C TYR A 187 -12.10 -8.31 -8.14
N LEU A 188 -12.31 -8.98 -7.01
CA LEU A 188 -13.20 -8.50 -5.95
C LEU A 188 -12.48 -7.44 -5.10
N VAL A 189 -13.08 -6.26 -4.98
CA VAL A 189 -12.59 -5.15 -4.15
C VAL A 189 -12.89 -5.46 -2.67
N LEU A 190 -11.85 -5.69 -1.89
CA LEU A 190 -11.94 -6.03 -0.47
C LEU A 190 -11.81 -4.82 0.45
N GLY A 191 -11.18 -3.77 -0.04
CA GLY A 191 -10.96 -2.53 0.67
C GLY A 191 -10.62 -1.39 -0.29
N LEU A 192 -10.70 -0.17 0.21
CA LEU A 192 -10.23 1.04 -0.46
C LEU A 192 -9.12 1.65 0.39
N GLY A 193 -7.98 1.96 -0.23
CA GLY A 193 -6.84 2.52 0.45
C GLY A 193 -7.06 3.97 0.86
N ASP A 194 -6.47 4.34 1.97
CA ASP A 194 -6.45 5.68 2.54
C ASP A 194 -5.27 6.52 2.04
N VAL A 195 -4.11 5.90 1.82
CA VAL A 195 -2.90 6.57 1.31
C VAL A 195 -3.13 7.10 -0.11
N TYR A 196 -3.79 6.30 -0.94
CA TYR A 196 -4.25 6.70 -2.27
C TYR A 196 -5.76 6.57 -2.28
N LEU A 197 -6.46 7.67 -2.02
CA LEU A 197 -7.91 7.71 -1.87
C LEU A 197 -8.62 6.97 -3.01
N GLY A 198 -9.50 6.05 -2.64
CA GLY A 198 -10.25 5.23 -3.58
C GLY A 198 -9.43 4.17 -4.32
N ALA A 199 -8.13 4.01 -4.00
CA ALA A 199 -7.32 2.93 -4.56
C ALA A 199 -7.84 1.57 -4.08
N PRO A 200 -8.23 0.65 -4.98
CA PRO A 200 -8.76 -0.63 -4.55
C PRO A 200 -7.64 -1.53 -4.02
N VAL A 201 -7.94 -2.27 -2.95
CA VAL A 201 -7.25 -3.49 -2.57
C VAL A 201 -8.14 -4.63 -3.06
N ALA A 202 -7.81 -5.22 -4.20
CA ALA A 202 -8.64 -6.22 -4.86
C ALA A 202 -7.88 -7.54 -5.06
N THR A 203 -8.62 -8.65 -5.08
CA THR A 203 -8.03 -9.97 -5.35
C THR A 203 -8.90 -10.74 -6.34
N PRO A 204 -8.32 -11.59 -7.21
CA PRO A 204 -9.11 -12.46 -8.07
C PRO A 204 -10.03 -13.38 -7.28
N VAL A 205 -11.28 -13.47 -7.70
CA VAL A 205 -12.27 -14.42 -7.15
C VAL A 205 -11.75 -15.84 -7.33
N ASP A 206 -11.35 -16.21 -8.54
CA ASP A 206 -10.74 -17.50 -8.82
C ASP A 206 -9.30 -17.57 -8.29
N PRO A 207 -8.98 -18.47 -7.34
CA PRO A 207 -7.63 -18.60 -6.81
C PRO A 207 -6.57 -18.94 -7.87
N ARG A 208 -6.92 -19.52 -9.01
CA ARG A 208 -6.00 -19.81 -10.12
C ARG A 208 -5.55 -18.56 -10.87
N HIS A 209 -6.23 -17.43 -10.65
CA HIS A 209 -5.85 -16.13 -11.20
C HIS A 209 -5.09 -15.26 -10.18
N ARG A 210 -4.89 -15.71 -8.94
CA ARG A 210 -4.18 -14.96 -7.89
C ARG A 210 -2.68 -15.02 -8.10
N LEU A 211 -2.17 -14.15 -8.93
CA LEU A 211 -0.73 -13.94 -9.07
C LEU A 211 -0.17 -13.28 -7.81
N VAL A 212 0.95 -13.80 -7.32
CA VAL A 212 1.65 -13.27 -6.14
C VAL A 212 2.94 -12.61 -6.55
N THR A 213 3.30 -11.55 -5.84
CA THR A 213 4.57 -10.84 -6.03
C THR A 213 5.11 -10.33 -4.70
N THR A 214 6.32 -9.79 -4.72
CA THR A 214 6.82 -8.93 -3.65
C THR A 214 6.70 -7.46 -4.05
N LYS A 215 6.74 -6.58 -3.08
CA LYS A 215 6.84 -5.14 -3.34
C LYS A 215 8.30 -4.77 -3.67
N TYR A 216 8.48 -3.64 -4.31
CA TYR A 216 9.79 -3.00 -4.46
C TYR A 216 10.39 -2.67 -3.09
N ASN A 217 11.68 -2.91 -2.94
CA ASN A 217 12.46 -2.50 -1.78
C ASN A 217 13.85 -2.01 -2.25
N PRO A 218 14.17 -0.71 -2.11
CA PRO A 218 13.28 0.39 -1.71
C PRO A 218 12.10 0.61 -2.66
N ALA A 219 11.07 1.32 -2.22
CA ALA A 219 9.94 1.69 -3.07
C ALA A 219 10.38 2.66 -4.19
N ARG A 220 9.63 2.69 -5.29
CA ARG A 220 9.81 3.72 -6.33
C ARG A 220 9.47 5.08 -5.76
N THR A 221 10.21 6.10 -6.14
CA THR A 221 9.94 7.50 -5.79
C THR A 221 8.78 8.09 -6.61
N TRP A 222 8.55 7.55 -7.80
CA TRP A 222 7.47 7.98 -8.69
C TRP A 222 6.73 6.81 -9.34
N THR A 223 5.42 6.92 -9.40
CA THR A 223 4.49 6.01 -10.06
C THR A 223 3.47 6.87 -10.77
N ALA A 224 3.22 6.64 -12.05
CA ALA A 224 2.20 7.36 -12.79
C ALA A 224 0.82 7.08 -12.19
N GLU A 225 -0.05 8.10 -12.16
CA GLU A 225 -1.42 7.90 -11.69
C GLU A 225 -2.15 6.84 -12.51
N ASN A 226 -3.01 6.10 -11.86
CA ASN A 226 -3.80 4.99 -12.40
C ASN A 226 -2.97 3.83 -12.97
N SER A 227 -1.68 3.76 -12.61
CA SER A 227 -0.91 2.52 -12.78
C SER A 227 -1.58 1.38 -12.04
N VAL A 228 -1.63 0.21 -12.67
CA VAL A 228 -2.18 -1.02 -12.11
C VAL A 228 -1.04 -1.95 -11.76
N GLY A 229 -1.02 -2.42 -10.53
CA GLY A 229 0.06 -3.28 -10.06
C GLY A 229 -0.41 -4.35 -9.07
N ILE A 230 0.43 -5.38 -8.91
CA ILE A 230 0.21 -6.49 -7.98
C ILE A 230 1.27 -6.42 -6.88
N GLY A 231 0.83 -6.53 -5.62
CA GLY A 231 1.69 -6.61 -4.44
C GLY A 231 1.14 -7.61 -3.43
N GLY A 232 1.96 -8.61 -3.05
CA GLY A 232 1.41 -9.78 -2.38
C GLY A 232 0.45 -10.51 -3.30
N ALA A 233 -0.76 -10.77 -2.85
CA ALA A 233 -1.86 -11.38 -3.63
C ALA A 233 -2.93 -10.35 -4.03
N TYR A 234 -2.62 -9.06 -3.94
CA TYR A 234 -3.57 -7.97 -4.17
C TYR A 234 -3.21 -7.14 -5.39
N LEU A 235 -4.24 -6.76 -6.13
CA LEU A 235 -4.16 -5.74 -7.17
C LEU A 235 -4.53 -4.38 -6.57
N CYS A 236 -3.80 -3.35 -6.99
CA CYS A 236 -4.08 -1.96 -6.67
C CYS A 236 -4.08 -1.11 -7.94
N ILE A 237 -4.90 -0.06 -7.94
CA ILE A 237 -4.87 1.03 -8.92
C ILE A 237 -4.43 2.29 -8.17
N TYR A 238 -3.32 2.90 -8.59
CA TYR A 238 -2.82 4.12 -7.96
C TYR A 238 -3.72 5.31 -8.33
N GLY A 239 -4.44 5.88 -7.36
CA GLY A 239 -5.39 6.97 -7.60
C GLY A 239 -4.74 8.30 -7.99
N MET A 240 -3.45 8.48 -7.71
CA MET A 240 -2.67 9.68 -8.02
C MET A 240 -1.19 9.33 -8.20
N GLU A 241 -0.41 10.25 -8.73
CA GLU A 241 1.05 10.13 -8.78
C GLU A 241 1.66 10.09 -7.38
N GLY A 242 2.73 9.31 -7.22
CA GLY A 242 3.43 9.21 -5.95
C GLY A 242 4.37 8.01 -5.85
N PRO A 243 4.99 7.78 -4.69
CA PRO A 243 5.80 6.60 -4.46
C PRO A 243 4.96 5.32 -4.56
N GLY A 244 5.60 4.20 -4.87
CA GLY A 244 4.88 2.94 -4.99
C GLY A 244 5.79 1.72 -5.03
N GLY A 245 5.26 0.57 -4.60
CA GLY A 245 6.02 -0.67 -4.49
C GLY A 245 5.44 -1.87 -5.23
N TYR A 246 4.27 -1.77 -5.84
CA TYR A 246 3.65 -2.91 -6.53
C TYR A 246 4.28 -3.15 -7.90
N GLN A 247 4.28 -4.41 -8.34
CA GLN A 247 4.77 -4.82 -9.66
C GLN A 247 3.72 -4.49 -10.71
N PHE A 248 4.08 -3.72 -11.72
CA PHE A 248 3.15 -3.24 -12.72
C PHE A 248 2.67 -4.32 -13.68
N VAL A 249 1.41 -4.18 -14.08
CA VAL A 249 0.80 -4.91 -15.21
C VAL A 249 0.31 -3.98 -16.31
N GLY A 250 0.06 -2.70 -15.99
CA GLY A 250 -0.40 -1.71 -16.96
C GLY A 250 -0.93 -0.45 -16.32
N ARG A 251 -1.76 0.29 -17.05
CA ARG A 251 -2.39 1.54 -16.63
C ARG A 251 -3.86 1.58 -17.04
N THR A 252 -4.71 2.26 -16.24
CA THR A 252 -6.16 2.39 -16.48
C THR A 252 -6.61 3.84 -16.44
N THR A 253 -7.93 4.05 -16.47
CA THR A 253 -8.56 5.37 -16.27
C THR A 253 -8.63 5.75 -14.79
N GLN A 254 -9.07 6.98 -14.51
CA GLN A 254 -9.20 7.50 -13.16
C GLN A 254 -10.19 6.69 -12.32
N VAL A 255 -9.75 6.30 -11.14
CA VAL A 255 -10.61 5.71 -10.09
C VAL A 255 -10.88 6.69 -8.95
N TRP A 256 -10.30 7.89 -9.05
CA TRP A 256 -10.44 9.01 -8.14
C TRP A 256 -10.65 10.30 -8.90
N ASN A 257 -11.71 11.07 -8.59
CA ASN A 257 -11.97 12.38 -9.18
C ASN A 257 -12.73 13.26 -8.17
N ARG A 258 -12.03 14.16 -7.49
CA ARG A 258 -12.67 15.06 -6.51
C ARG A 258 -13.36 16.26 -7.15
N PHE A 259 -12.99 16.63 -8.37
CA PHE A 259 -13.44 17.87 -9.01
C PHE A 259 -14.63 17.67 -9.96
N ARG A 260 -14.76 16.51 -10.58
CA ARG A 260 -15.82 16.18 -11.54
C ARG A 260 -16.74 15.11 -10.96
N ARG A 261 -17.91 15.54 -10.54
CA ARG A 261 -18.97 14.69 -9.98
C ARG A 261 -19.90 14.21 -11.08
N ALA A 262 -19.46 13.27 -11.90
CA ALA A 262 -20.24 12.67 -12.99
C ALA A 262 -20.01 11.16 -13.05
N GLY A 263 -20.94 10.40 -13.60
CA GLY A 263 -20.84 8.94 -13.74
C GLY A 263 -20.55 8.25 -12.43
N LEU A 264 -19.49 7.46 -12.37
CA LEU A 264 -19.09 6.74 -11.16
C LEU A 264 -18.70 7.65 -9.97
N PHE A 265 -18.41 8.93 -10.24
CA PHE A 265 -18.02 9.92 -9.23
C PHE A 265 -19.15 10.82 -8.76
N ALA A 266 -20.41 10.54 -9.15
CA ALA A 266 -21.56 11.40 -8.85
C ALA A 266 -21.78 11.59 -7.34
N GLU A 267 -21.69 10.51 -6.59
CA GLU A 267 -21.92 10.50 -5.14
C GLU A 267 -20.63 10.70 -4.34
N GLN A 268 -19.54 10.04 -4.76
CA GLN A 268 -18.27 9.99 -4.06
C GLN A 268 -17.11 10.31 -5.01
N PRO A 269 -15.98 10.86 -4.50
CA PRO A 269 -14.83 11.14 -5.34
C PRO A 269 -14.07 9.88 -5.82
N TRP A 270 -14.44 8.69 -5.35
CA TRP A 270 -13.90 7.40 -5.78
C TRP A 270 -14.94 6.59 -6.56
N ALA A 271 -14.49 5.85 -7.56
CA ALA A 271 -15.33 5.12 -8.49
C ALA A 271 -15.83 3.77 -7.94
N LEU A 272 -14.98 3.10 -7.17
CA LEU A 272 -15.20 1.72 -6.73
C LEU A 272 -15.78 1.67 -5.32
N ARG A 273 -16.48 0.57 -5.02
CA ARG A 273 -17.07 0.27 -3.71
C ARG A 273 -16.53 -1.05 -3.18
N PHE A 274 -16.70 -1.32 -1.90
CA PHE A 274 -16.45 -2.66 -1.36
C PHE A 274 -17.28 -3.69 -2.11
N PHE A 275 -16.66 -4.81 -2.41
CA PHE A 275 -17.21 -5.94 -3.15
C PHE A 275 -17.56 -5.68 -4.63
N ASP A 276 -17.22 -4.54 -5.21
CA ASP A 276 -17.23 -4.40 -6.67
C ASP A 276 -16.29 -5.44 -7.29
N GLN A 277 -16.62 -5.91 -8.47
CA GLN A 277 -15.79 -6.82 -9.25
C GLN A 277 -15.25 -6.07 -10.46
N ILE A 278 -13.93 -5.93 -10.54
CA ILE A 278 -13.27 -5.30 -11.68
C ILE A 278 -13.04 -6.35 -12.76
N GLU A 279 -13.44 -6.06 -13.98
CA GLU A 279 -13.11 -6.79 -15.19
C GLU A 279 -12.34 -5.86 -16.13
N TRP A 280 -11.25 -6.38 -16.70
CA TRP A 280 -10.42 -5.60 -17.63
C TRP A 280 -10.81 -5.86 -19.08
N TYR A 281 -10.79 -4.81 -19.91
CA TYR A 281 -10.73 -4.96 -21.35
C TYR A 281 -9.48 -4.29 -21.92
N PRO A 282 -8.84 -4.89 -22.96
CA PRO A 282 -7.59 -4.37 -23.48
C PRO A 282 -7.82 -3.12 -24.34
N VAL A 283 -6.94 -2.14 -24.17
CA VAL A 283 -6.84 -0.94 -25.00
C VAL A 283 -5.38 -0.65 -25.30
N SER A 284 -5.11 0.11 -26.36
CA SER A 284 -3.78 0.68 -26.61
C SER A 284 -3.47 1.81 -25.63
N ALA A 285 -2.19 2.20 -25.53
CA ALA A 285 -1.80 3.35 -24.72
C ALA A 285 -2.41 4.68 -25.23
N GLU A 286 -2.54 4.82 -26.52
CA GLU A 286 -3.16 6.01 -27.16
C GLU A 286 -4.66 6.08 -26.85
N GLU A 287 -5.38 4.98 -27.07
CA GLU A 287 -6.81 4.87 -26.74
C GLU A 287 -7.06 5.13 -25.25
N LEU A 288 -6.16 4.66 -24.36
CA LEU A 288 -6.26 4.95 -22.94
C LEU A 288 -6.17 6.46 -22.65
N LEU A 289 -5.28 7.19 -23.34
CA LEU A 289 -5.15 8.63 -23.14
C LEU A 289 -6.43 9.37 -23.52
N ASP A 290 -7.09 8.98 -24.61
CA ASP A 290 -8.38 9.55 -25.03
C ASP A 290 -9.48 9.27 -23.99
N LEU A 291 -9.58 8.01 -23.51
CA LEU A 291 -10.52 7.62 -22.47
C LEU A 291 -10.28 8.39 -21.15
N ARG A 292 -9.04 8.65 -20.80
CA ARG A 292 -8.66 9.45 -19.64
C ARG A 292 -9.08 10.91 -19.79
N ALA A 293 -8.82 11.51 -20.96
CA ALA A 293 -9.23 12.87 -21.26
C ALA A 293 -10.76 13.03 -21.22
N ASP A 294 -11.50 12.03 -21.70
CA ASP A 294 -12.96 12.00 -21.61
C ASP A 294 -13.45 11.90 -20.17
N THR A 295 -12.81 11.07 -19.34
CA THR A 295 -13.13 10.95 -17.92
C THR A 295 -12.87 12.27 -17.19
N GLU A 296 -11.75 12.93 -17.45
CA GLU A 296 -11.43 14.25 -16.89
C GLU A 296 -12.43 15.32 -17.31
N ALA A 297 -12.87 15.26 -18.55
CA ALA A 297 -13.91 16.18 -19.08
C ALA A 297 -15.33 15.87 -18.58
N GLY A 298 -15.53 14.76 -17.86
CA GLY A 298 -16.85 14.30 -17.38
C GLY A 298 -17.71 13.63 -18.46
N ARG A 299 -17.11 13.25 -19.59
CA ARG A 299 -17.77 12.52 -20.68
C ARG A 299 -17.54 11.01 -20.62
N GLY A 300 -16.57 10.56 -19.82
CA GLY A 300 -16.22 9.16 -19.71
C GLY A 300 -17.40 8.31 -19.27
N GLN A 301 -17.60 7.22 -19.97
CA GLN A 301 -18.59 6.20 -19.63
C GLN A 301 -17.90 4.93 -19.19
N VAL A 302 -18.41 4.31 -18.13
CA VAL A 302 -17.91 3.04 -17.61
C VAL A 302 -19.09 2.06 -17.61
N ASP A 303 -18.86 0.89 -18.16
CA ASP A 303 -19.85 -0.21 -18.16
C ASP A 303 -19.93 -0.79 -16.75
N VAL A 304 -21.11 -0.68 -16.13
CA VAL A 304 -21.39 -1.14 -14.77
C VAL A 304 -22.68 -1.95 -14.78
N ALA A 305 -22.58 -3.17 -14.28
CA ALA A 305 -23.71 -4.06 -14.08
C ALA A 305 -23.91 -4.35 -12.58
N ASP A 306 -25.11 -4.12 -12.07
CA ASP A 306 -25.48 -4.49 -10.71
C ASP A 306 -25.58 -6.00 -10.56
N GLY A 307 -25.21 -6.50 -9.39
CA GLY A 307 -25.23 -7.92 -9.08
C GLY A 307 -25.02 -8.20 -7.61
N TRP A 308 -24.63 -9.44 -7.33
CA TRP A 308 -24.39 -9.92 -5.98
C TRP A 308 -23.15 -10.80 -5.94
N PHE A 309 -22.40 -10.73 -4.86
CA PHE A 309 -21.43 -11.74 -4.50
C PHE A 309 -22.04 -12.65 -3.43
N ASP A 310 -22.28 -13.91 -3.80
CA ASP A 310 -22.88 -14.96 -2.96
C ASP A 310 -21.78 -15.91 -2.49
N TYR A 311 -21.48 -15.90 -1.19
CA TYR A 311 -20.38 -16.70 -0.65
C TYR A 311 -20.65 -18.20 -0.70
N GLY A 312 -21.90 -18.63 -0.56
CA GLY A 312 -22.25 -20.04 -0.70
C GLY A 312 -22.03 -20.57 -2.13
N SER A 313 -22.32 -19.75 -3.14
CA SER A 313 -21.98 -20.08 -4.54
C SER A 313 -20.47 -20.12 -4.77
N TYR A 314 -19.73 -19.19 -4.15
CA TYR A 314 -18.28 -19.17 -4.20
C TYR A 314 -17.65 -20.41 -3.56
N THR A 315 -18.13 -20.87 -2.39
CA THR A 315 -17.62 -22.09 -1.74
C THR A 315 -17.89 -23.34 -2.58
N ARG A 316 -19.05 -23.43 -3.23
CA ARG A 316 -19.34 -24.51 -4.19
C ARG A 316 -18.39 -24.49 -5.39
N PHE A 317 -18.09 -23.30 -5.92
CA PHE A 317 -17.12 -23.15 -6.99
C PHE A 317 -15.71 -23.62 -6.54
N LEU A 318 -15.26 -23.24 -5.34
CA LEU A 318 -13.97 -23.69 -4.80
C LEU A 318 -13.91 -25.21 -4.67
N ALA A 319 -14.97 -25.84 -4.14
CA ALA A 319 -15.03 -27.28 -3.98
C ALA A 319 -14.98 -28.00 -5.33
N ALA A 320 -15.72 -27.52 -6.33
CA ALA A 320 -15.74 -28.09 -7.67
C ALA A 320 -14.40 -27.98 -8.41
N ASN A 321 -13.56 -27.00 -8.06
CA ASN A 321 -12.28 -26.72 -8.69
C ASN A 321 -11.06 -27.05 -7.81
N ALA A 322 -11.25 -27.71 -6.67
CA ALA A 322 -10.23 -27.89 -5.64
C ALA A 322 -8.91 -28.47 -6.19
N ALA A 323 -8.97 -29.52 -7.00
CA ALA A 323 -7.77 -30.16 -7.56
C ALA A 323 -6.95 -29.24 -8.47
N SER A 324 -7.62 -28.47 -9.34
CA SER A 324 -6.94 -27.54 -10.25
C SER A 324 -6.38 -26.32 -9.51
N ILE A 325 -7.06 -25.86 -8.47
CA ILE A 325 -6.59 -24.79 -7.59
C ILE A 325 -5.34 -25.24 -6.85
N GLU A 326 -5.33 -26.45 -6.31
CA GLU A 326 -4.17 -26.99 -5.60
C GLU A 326 -2.96 -27.18 -6.54
N THR A 327 -3.19 -27.67 -7.75
CA THR A 327 -2.15 -27.79 -8.78
C THR A 327 -1.52 -26.42 -9.09
N PHE A 328 -2.35 -25.39 -9.26
CA PHE A 328 -1.84 -24.03 -9.49
C PHE A 328 -1.01 -23.52 -8.31
N ARG A 329 -1.52 -23.68 -7.08
CA ARG A 329 -0.84 -23.25 -5.85
C ARG A 329 0.49 -23.95 -5.63
N ALA A 330 0.54 -25.28 -5.85
CA ALA A 330 1.75 -26.06 -5.71
C ALA A 330 2.84 -25.56 -6.67
N ARG A 331 2.50 -25.32 -7.95
CA ARG A 331 3.40 -24.75 -8.95
C ARG A 331 3.91 -23.36 -8.54
N GLN A 332 2.99 -22.49 -8.14
CA GLN A 332 3.31 -21.11 -7.69
C GLN A 332 4.22 -21.12 -6.47
N SER A 333 3.91 -21.95 -5.47
CA SER A 333 4.72 -22.06 -4.24
C SER A 333 6.12 -22.57 -4.54
N ALA A 334 6.27 -23.56 -5.42
CA ALA A 334 7.57 -24.09 -5.84
C ALA A 334 8.40 -23.01 -6.58
N ALA A 335 7.78 -22.26 -7.48
CA ALA A 335 8.44 -21.18 -8.22
C ALA A 335 8.89 -20.06 -7.29
N PHE A 336 8.04 -19.66 -6.35
CA PHE A 336 8.37 -18.63 -5.38
C PHE A 336 9.48 -19.07 -4.41
N ALA A 337 9.48 -20.35 -3.98
CA ALA A 337 10.56 -20.90 -3.19
C ALA A 337 11.89 -20.88 -3.94
N ALA A 338 11.90 -21.27 -5.22
CA ALA A 338 13.09 -21.21 -6.06
C ALA A 338 13.61 -19.76 -6.25
N GLU A 339 12.70 -18.77 -6.34
CA GLU A 339 13.10 -17.35 -6.40
C GLU A 339 13.75 -16.90 -5.09
N LYS A 340 13.19 -17.28 -3.93
CA LYS A 340 13.80 -16.99 -2.62
C LYS A 340 15.20 -17.57 -2.48
N GLU A 341 15.46 -18.78 -2.99
CA GLU A 341 16.81 -19.35 -2.98
C GLU A 341 17.79 -18.54 -3.85
N ARG A 342 17.33 -18.05 -5.02
CA ARG A 342 18.15 -17.13 -5.83
C ARG A 342 18.50 -15.85 -5.07
N TRP A 343 17.53 -15.30 -4.32
CA TRP A 343 17.76 -14.09 -3.51
C TRP A 343 18.73 -14.34 -2.35
N ARG A 344 18.66 -15.50 -1.70
CA ARG A 344 19.68 -15.89 -0.69
C ARG A 344 21.06 -15.97 -1.31
N ALA A 345 21.17 -16.63 -2.44
CA ALA A 345 22.46 -16.79 -3.15
C ALA A 345 23.05 -15.45 -3.64
N SER A 346 22.22 -14.48 -3.97
CA SER A 346 22.64 -13.13 -4.38
C SER A 346 22.81 -12.13 -3.23
N GLY A 347 22.51 -12.52 -1.99
CA GLY A 347 22.60 -11.62 -0.82
C GLY A 347 21.46 -10.59 -0.73
N GLU A 348 20.34 -10.83 -1.44
CA GLU A 348 19.20 -9.91 -1.46
C GLU A 348 18.56 -9.74 -0.07
N PHE A 349 18.49 -10.81 0.71
CA PHE A 349 17.97 -10.73 2.08
C PHE A 349 18.90 -9.97 3.02
N ASP A 350 20.21 -10.16 2.88
CA ASP A 350 21.21 -9.45 3.69
C ASP A 350 21.17 -7.94 3.40
N ARG A 351 20.86 -7.57 2.15
CA ARG A 351 20.64 -6.18 1.75
C ARG A 351 19.37 -5.59 2.38
N ALA A 352 18.28 -6.38 2.45
CA ALA A 352 17.01 -5.94 3.03
C ALA A 352 17.06 -5.81 4.56
N GLU A 353 17.89 -6.63 5.22
CA GLU A 353 18.12 -6.61 6.68
C GLU A 353 19.12 -5.54 7.10
N ARG A 354 20.03 -5.15 6.21
CA ARG A 354 20.79 -3.92 6.46
C ARG A 354 19.76 -2.80 6.49
N GLU A 355 19.50 -2.27 7.68
CA GLU A 355 18.97 -0.92 7.78
C GLU A 355 19.75 -0.09 6.76
N PRO A 356 19.14 0.83 6.02
CA PRO A 356 19.92 1.76 5.24
C PRO A 356 20.85 2.44 6.24
N ASP A 357 22.06 1.91 6.32
CA ASP A 357 23.15 2.53 7.05
C ASP A 357 23.20 3.91 6.42
N ALA A 358 22.83 4.91 7.18
CA ALA A 358 22.79 6.27 6.71
C ALA A 358 24.20 6.61 6.21
N GLY A 359 24.50 6.21 4.96
CA GLY A 359 25.76 6.56 4.35
C GLY A 359 26.61 5.53 3.65
N ALA A 360 26.15 4.31 3.35
CA ALA A 360 27.09 3.34 2.81
C ALA A 360 26.72 2.70 1.47
N ASP A 361 26.29 3.45 0.45
CA ASP A 361 26.51 3.08 -0.97
C ASP A 361 26.33 4.27 -1.93
N GLY A 362 26.61 5.49 -1.44
CA GLY A 362 27.35 6.38 -2.30
C GLY A 362 28.81 5.95 -2.15
N THR A 363 29.47 5.52 -3.20
CA THR A 363 30.93 5.59 -3.35
C THR A 363 31.36 7.07 -3.34
N GLY A 364 30.94 7.79 -2.29
CA GLY A 364 31.46 9.08 -1.89
C GLY A 364 32.44 8.79 -0.78
N GLU A 365 33.74 8.95 -1.05
CA GLU A 365 34.72 9.30 -0.02
C GLU A 365 33.99 10.15 1.03
N ALA A 366 34.14 9.83 2.31
CA ALA A 366 33.57 10.60 3.39
C ALA A 366 33.82 12.10 3.07
N VAL A 367 32.74 12.82 2.75
CA VAL A 367 32.83 14.21 2.31
C VAL A 367 33.61 14.96 3.37
N ARG A 368 34.86 15.32 3.07
CA ARG A 368 35.71 16.09 3.98
C ARG A 368 35.27 17.52 3.89
N VAL A 369 34.47 17.94 4.87
CA VAL A 369 34.13 19.35 5.05
C VAL A 369 35.46 20.11 5.26
N PRO A 370 35.74 21.18 4.51
CA PRO A 370 36.94 21.97 4.67
C PRO A 370 37.12 22.43 6.12
N VAL A 371 38.38 22.51 6.57
CA VAL A 371 38.70 22.97 7.94
C VAL A 371 38.13 24.36 8.14
N GLY A 372 37.34 24.56 9.18
CA GLY A 372 36.68 25.83 9.50
C GLY A 372 35.31 26.02 8.81
N ALA A 373 34.85 25.10 7.98
CA ALA A 373 33.52 25.14 7.42
C ALA A 373 32.53 24.25 8.24
N THR A 374 31.29 24.68 8.25
CA THR A 374 30.16 23.92 8.83
C THR A 374 29.48 23.12 7.74
N GLY A 375 29.32 21.78 7.93
CA GLY A 375 28.54 20.96 7.05
C GLY A 375 27.04 21.20 7.27
N VAL A 376 26.33 21.54 6.22
CA VAL A 376 24.85 21.59 6.22
C VAL A 376 24.33 20.25 5.74
N THR A 377 23.55 19.58 6.59
CA THR A 377 23.14 18.19 6.37
C THR A 377 21.65 18.06 6.07
N ALA A 378 21.26 16.96 5.42
CA ALA A 378 19.86 16.57 5.26
C ALA A 378 19.29 16.10 6.62
N PRO A 379 18.13 16.62 7.06
CA PRO A 379 17.52 16.25 8.34
C PRO A 379 16.87 14.86 8.31
N PHE A 380 16.55 14.33 7.13
CA PHE A 380 15.90 13.03 6.91
C PHE A 380 16.21 12.53 5.49
N ILE A 381 15.80 11.29 5.19
CA ILE A 381 15.92 10.72 3.84
C ILE A 381 14.98 11.45 2.88
N ALA A 382 15.52 12.02 1.81
CA ALA A 382 14.75 12.82 0.86
C ALA A 382 15.39 12.82 -0.54
N SER A 383 14.62 13.29 -1.54
CA SER A 383 15.16 13.69 -2.84
C SER A 383 15.51 15.16 -2.83
N VAL A 384 16.63 15.53 -3.43
CA VAL A 384 17.00 16.94 -3.64
C VAL A 384 16.15 17.51 -4.77
N TRP A 385 15.21 18.36 -4.42
CA TRP A 385 14.29 18.98 -5.37
C TRP A 385 14.89 20.19 -6.08
N GLN A 386 15.63 20.99 -5.32
CA GLN A 386 16.26 22.21 -5.80
C GLN A 386 17.56 22.48 -5.05
N VAL A 387 18.55 23.04 -5.73
CA VAL A 387 19.80 23.54 -5.13
C VAL A 387 20.00 24.98 -5.60
N ASP A 388 19.87 25.91 -4.65
CA ASP A 388 20.04 27.36 -4.91
C ASP A 388 21.48 27.81 -4.61
N ALA A 389 22.14 27.10 -3.69
CA ALA A 389 23.52 27.39 -3.28
C ALA A 389 24.54 27.09 -4.37
N ARG A 390 25.54 27.94 -4.53
CA ARG A 390 26.68 27.77 -5.44
C ARG A 390 27.99 28.07 -4.71
N PRO A 391 29.09 27.36 -5.02
CA PRO A 391 30.40 27.69 -4.44
C PRO A 391 30.74 29.16 -4.63
N GLY A 392 31.21 29.80 -3.58
CA GLY A 392 31.51 31.23 -3.53
C GLY A 392 30.30 32.15 -3.26
N MET A 393 29.08 31.64 -3.18
CA MET A 393 27.88 32.43 -2.86
C MET A 393 27.89 32.83 -1.39
N ARG A 394 27.70 34.14 -1.13
CA ARG A 394 27.51 34.66 0.22
C ARG A 394 26.06 34.57 0.62
N VAL A 395 25.79 34.07 1.84
CA VAL A 395 24.45 33.82 2.37
C VAL A 395 24.32 34.38 3.78
N ALA A 396 23.15 34.87 4.12
CA ALA A 396 22.76 35.20 5.46
C ALA A 396 22.08 34.05 6.18
N LYS A 397 22.11 34.02 7.49
CA LYS A 397 21.36 33.04 8.28
C LYS A 397 19.87 33.02 7.90
N GLY A 398 19.37 31.87 7.56
CA GLY A 398 17.98 31.68 7.12
C GLY A 398 17.78 31.69 5.60
N ASP A 399 18.80 32.08 4.81
CA ASP A 399 18.69 32.02 3.34
C ASP A 399 18.49 30.56 2.87
N LYS A 400 17.66 30.36 1.85
CA LYS A 400 17.42 29.07 1.23
C LYS A 400 18.66 28.58 0.48
N LEU A 401 19.18 27.43 0.86
CA LEU A 401 20.35 26.81 0.23
C LEU A 401 19.94 25.67 -0.73
N ALA A 402 18.94 24.90 -0.34
CA ALA A 402 18.39 23.80 -1.11
C ALA A 402 16.95 23.55 -0.67
N ALA A 403 16.22 22.78 -1.46
CA ALA A 403 14.94 22.22 -1.10
C ALA A 403 14.99 20.69 -1.25
N LEU A 404 14.55 20.00 -0.22
CA LEU A 404 14.39 18.55 -0.20
C LEU A 404 12.92 18.20 -0.31
N GLU A 405 12.61 17.13 -1.06
CA GLU A 405 11.25 16.59 -1.16
C GLU A 405 11.23 15.20 -0.52
N ALA A 406 10.35 15.03 0.46
CA ALA A 406 10.05 13.74 1.05
C ALA A 406 8.52 13.63 1.23
N MET A 407 7.93 12.52 0.82
CA MET A 407 6.50 12.24 0.98
C MET A 407 5.59 13.38 0.49
N LYS A 408 5.94 14.00 -0.66
CA LYS A 408 5.23 15.15 -1.25
C LYS A 408 5.25 16.44 -0.43
N MET A 409 6.13 16.53 0.55
CA MET A 409 6.40 17.77 1.30
C MET A 409 7.76 18.33 0.92
N GLU A 410 7.78 19.61 0.58
CA GLU A 410 9.01 20.35 0.37
C GLU A 410 9.55 20.87 1.72
N THR A 411 10.82 20.57 2.01
CA THR A 411 11.51 21.08 3.19
C THR A 411 12.68 21.95 2.74
N ILE A 412 12.65 23.19 3.15
CA ILE A 412 13.71 24.15 2.85
C ILE A 412 14.90 23.88 3.78
N ILE A 413 16.07 23.73 3.19
CA ILE A 413 17.35 23.70 3.90
C ILE A 413 17.90 25.12 3.90
N ALA A 414 17.93 25.73 5.08
CA ALA A 414 18.34 27.11 5.26
C ALA A 414 19.76 27.20 5.83
N ALA A 415 20.44 28.33 5.57
CA ALA A 415 21.75 28.63 6.12
C ALA A 415 21.68 28.72 7.66
N PRO A 416 22.49 27.96 8.41
CA PRO A 416 22.49 27.99 9.87
C PRO A 416 23.13 29.29 10.46
N HIS A 417 23.94 29.94 9.70
CA HIS A 417 24.63 31.19 10.05
C HIS A 417 25.02 31.98 8.79
N ASP A 418 25.44 33.24 8.95
CA ASP A 418 26.01 34.04 7.87
C ASP A 418 27.33 33.40 7.42
N GLY A 419 27.62 33.45 6.11
CA GLY A 419 28.85 32.86 5.61
C GLY A 419 28.92 32.76 4.09
N THR A 420 29.94 32.06 3.62
CA THR A 420 30.17 31.80 2.20
C THR A 420 30.12 30.31 1.91
N VAL A 421 29.36 29.89 0.90
CA VAL A 421 29.29 28.50 0.44
C VAL A 421 30.68 28.09 -0.09
N ALA A 422 31.32 27.15 0.59
CA ALA A 422 32.61 26.62 0.18
C ALA A 422 32.48 25.63 -0.95
N GLU A 423 31.58 24.67 -0.77
CA GLU A 423 31.41 23.54 -1.69
C GLU A 423 29.98 22.98 -1.61
N VAL A 424 29.47 22.41 -2.73
CA VAL A 424 28.17 21.79 -2.80
C VAL A 424 28.39 20.34 -3.23
N TYR A 425 27.90 19.40 -2.43
CA TYR A 425 28.13 17.95 -2.58
C TYR A 425 26.90 17.19 -3.10
N THR A 426 25.85 17.90 -3.44
CA THR A 426 24.60 17.30 -3.93
C THR A 426 24.12 17.96 -5.21
N ALA A 427 23.24 17.30 -5.95
CA ALA A 427 22.63 17.81 -7.16
C ALA A 427 21.12 17.54 -7.17
N VAL A 428 20.37 18.31 -7.97
CA VAL A 428 18.94 18.09 -8.17
C VAL A 428 18.69 16.64 -8.67
N GLY A 429 17.73 15.96 -8.06
CA GLY A 429 17.39 14.57 -8.35
C GLY A 429 18.18 13.52 -7.57
N THR A 430 19.20 13.92 -6.78
CA THR A 430 19.96 13.01 -5.91
C THR A 430 19.11 12.62 -4.68
N GLN A 431 19.13 11.35 -4.31
CA GLN A 431 18.65 10.94 -2.98
C GLN A 431 19.72 11.15 -1.92
N VAL A 432 19.30 11.66 -0.78
CA VAL A 432 20.18 11.95 0.37
C VAL A 432 19.64 11.26 1.62
N ALA A 433 20.57 10.74 2.43
CA ALA A 433 20.26 10.14 3.72
C ALA A 433 20.20 11.17 4.84
N ALA A 434 19.53 10.82 5.94
CA ALA A 434 19.58 11.64 7.15
C ALA A 434 21.03 11.83 7.63
N GLY A 435 21.43 13.08 7.91
CA GLY A 435 22.80 13.40 8.30
C GLY A 435 23.80 13.54 7.15
N GLN A 436 23.44 13.23 5.92
CA GLN A 436 24.32 13.41 4.76
C GLN A 436 24.61 14.89 4.52
N VAL A 437 25.90 15.23 4.33
CA VAL A 437 26.33 16.60 4.05
C VAL A 437 25.92 17.00 2.64
N LEU A 438 25.15 18.07 2.52
CA LEU A 438 24.66 18.64 1.26
C LEU A 438 25.63 19.68 0.70
N LEU A 439 26.19 20.51 1.59
CA LEU A 439 27.14 21.58 1.25
C LEU A 439 27.97 21.97 2.48
N ALA A 440 29.06 22.65 2.24
CA ALA A 440 29.92 23.26 3.29
C ALA A 440 29.78 24.77 3.29
N LEU A 441 29.61 25.36 4.46
CA LEU A 441 29.48 26.81 4.67
C LEU A 441 30.60 27.32 5.59
N ILE A 442 31.43 28.22 5.09
CA ILE A 442 32.46 28.91 5.89
C ILE A 442 31.79 30.11 6.58
N PRO A 443 31.76 30.15 7.94
CA PRO A 443 31.18 31.28 8.66
C PRO A 443 31.97 32.54 8.39
N ASP A 444 31.27 33.69 8.27
CA ASP A 444 31.93 35.00 8.31
C ASP A 444 32.61 35.12 9.68
N GLY A 445 33.89 35.44 9.69
CA GLY A 445 34.64 35.66 10.94
C GLY A 445 33.93 36.68 11.84
N PRO A 446 34.18 36.70 13.16
CA PRO A 446 33.59 37.70 14.03
C PRO A 446 33.99 39.08 13.49
N GLY A 447 32.97 39.85 13.06
CA GLY A 447 33.15 41.20 12.60
C GLY A 447 33.89 42.01 13.65
N PRO A 448 34.66 43.08 13.30
CA PRO A 448 35.41 43.86 14.26
C PRO A 448 34.47 44.36 15.33
N VAL A 449 34.74 43.99 16.59
CA VAL A 449 34.05 44.50 17.77
C VAL A 449 34.27 46.00 17.76
N SER A 450 33.27 46.78 17.39
CA SER A 450 33.27 48.23 17.55
C SER A 450 33.31 48.53 19.03
N ALA A 451 34.48 48.85 19.52
CA ALA A 451 34.65 49.43 20.85
C ALA A 451 33.90 50.76 20.90
N ARG A 452 32.87 50.85 21.71
CA ARG A 452 32.36 52.09 22.32
C ARG A 452 32.15 51.86 23.80
#